data_62c1ec98fd05923f12269cc97edd39e1
#
_entry.id   62c1ec98fd05923f12269cc97edd39e1
#
_cell.length_a   1.000
_cell.length_b   1.000
_cell.length_c   1.000
_cell.angle_alpha   90.00
_cell.angle_beta   90.00
_cell.angle_gamma   90.00
#
_symmetry.space_group_name_H-M   'P 1'
#
loop_
_entity.id
_entity.type
_entity.pdbx_description
1 polymer ?
#
loop_
_entity_poly.entity_id
_entity_poly.type
_entity_poly.pdbx_seq_one_letter_code
_entity_poly.pdbx_strand_id
1 'polypeptide(L)'
;TVNPNGEGEIVNVQLSQSSTAKKKNFDIDLGEIGIKGRASGGNIVTKYPVKKVTQVSVGSSSLAAVDVWVDDISGRVNTEERGRYLGAFEDGDQLIAIHKDGSYELSDLLVDKKYDHNSVLKVFRYRKGDIISALHFDAEKGRTMVKRFSIETSKLDTKYPFISEADGAKLYFA
;
A
#
# COMPACT_ATOMS: atom_id res chain seq x y z
N THR A 1 -11.62 -5.69 -15.26
CA THR A 1 -11.41 -5.43 -13.83
C THR A 1 -11.09 -3.96 -13.72
N VAL A 2 -11.83 -3.22 -12.94
CA VAL A 2 -11.55 -1.82 -12.63
C VAL A 2 -10.70 -1.83 -11.36
N ASN A 3 -9.57 -1.14 -11.37
CA ASN A 3 -8.79 -0.97 -10.15
C ASN A 3 -9.63 -0.18 -9.12
N PRO A 4 -9.80 -0.70 -7.91
CA PRO A 4 -10.68 -0.08 -6.91
C PRO A 4 -10.19 1.30 -6.45
N ASN A 5 -8.96 1.66 -6.76
CA ASN A 5 -8.22 2.74 -6.12
C ASN A 5 -8.07 4.00 -6.98
N GLY A 6 -8.86 4.14 -8.06
CA GLY A 6 -8.78 5.32 -8.94
C GLY A 6 -7.46 5.43 -9.71
N GLU A 7 -6.70 4.35 -9.82
CA GLU A 7 -5.50 4.31 -10.65
C GLU A 7 -5.83 4.61 -12.10
N GLY A 8 -5.14 5.60 -12.67
CA GLY A 8 -5.28 5.97 -14.07
C GLY A 8 -4.60 4.97 -14.99
N GLU A 9 -5.27 3.87 -15.30
CA GLU A 9 -4.76 2.85 -16.21
C GLU A 9 -4.65 3.39 -17.64
N ILE A 10 -3.63 2.95 -18.37
CA ILE A 10 -3.57 3.12 -19.82
C ILE A 10 -4.12 1.86 -20.46
N VAL A 11 -5.17 2.04 -21.26
CA VAL A 11 -5.81 0.94 -21.99
C VAL A 11 -5.71 1.14 -23.50
N ASN A 12 -5.39 0.05 -24.19
CA ASN A 12 -5.41 0.03 -25.65
C ASN A 12 -6.79 -0.41 -26.14
N VAL A 13 -7.37 0.40 -27.02
CA VAL A 13 -8.67 0.13 -27.65
C VAL A 13 -8.47 -0.25 -29.10
N GLN A 14 -8.88 -1.47 -29.45
CA GLN A 14 -8.88 -1.96 -30.82
C GLN A 14 -10.31 -2.01 -31.36
N LEU A 15 -10.52 -1.29 -32.46
CA LEU A 15 -11.82 -1.26 -33.16
C LEU A 15 -12.00 -2.50 -34.05
N SER A 16 -13.27 -2.77 -34.39
CA SER A 16 -13.61 -3.81 -35.37
C SER A 16 -12.95 -3.52 -36.73
N GLN A 17 -12.52 -4.57 -37.42
CA GLN A 17 -11.93 -4.45 -38.75
C GLN A 17 -12.91 -3.89 -39.78
N SER A 18 -14.21 -4.14 -39.60
CA SER A 18 -15.30 -3.61 -40.45
C SER A 18 -15.57 -2.13 -40.20
N SER A 19 -14.98 -1.49 -39.21
CA SER A 19 -15.18 -0.08 -38.95
C SER A 19 -14.51 0.79 -40.02
N THR A 20 -15.17 1.92 -40.38
CA THR A 20 -14.64 2.92 -41.32
C THR A 20 -13.68 3.92 -40.65
N ALA A 21 -13.28 3.69 -39.40
CA ALA A 21 -12.37 4.54 -38.68
C ALA A 21 -10.97 4.54 -39.33
N LYS A 22 -10.35 5.71 -39.47
CA LYS A 22 -8.98 5.86 -40.00
C LYS A 22 -7.94 5.24 -39.06
N LYS A 23 -8.10 5.41 -37.76
CA LYS A 23 -7.23 4.83 -36.70
C LYS A 23 -8.01 3.75 -35.97
N LYS A 24 -7.60 2.49 -36.11
CA LYS A 24 -8.30 1.33 -35.56
C LYS A 24 -7.72 0.85 -34.24
N ASN A 25 -6.62 1.43 -33.81
CA ASN A 25 -5.93 1.07 -32.58
C ASN A 25 -5.40 2.35 -31.93
N PHE A 26 -5.72 2.59 -30.65
CA PHE A 26 -5.28 3.75 -29.90
C PHE A 26 -5.33 3.49 -28.41
N ASP A 27 -4.49 4.21 -27.69
CA ASP A 27 -4.40 4.15 -26.24
C ASP A 27 -5.26 5.26 -25.63
N ILE A 28 -5.79 4.99 -24.44
CA ILE A 28 -6.51 5.93 -23.61
C ILE A 28 -5.86 5.90 -22.24
N ASP A 29 -5.46 7.06 -21.76
CA ASP A 29 -5.05 7.26 -20.38
C ASP A 29 -6.30 7.60 -19.55
N LEU A 30 -6.67 6.69 -18.65
CA LEU A 30 -7.83 6.91 -17.78
C LEU A 30 -7.51 7.92 -16.67
N GLY A 31 -6.23 8.17 -16.38
CA GLY A 31 -5.79 9.19 -15.42
C GLY A 31 -6.09 10.62 -15.87
N GLU A 32 -6.17 10.87 -17.20
CA GLU A 32 -6.52 12.17 -17.75
C GLU A 32 -8.03 12.47 -17.68
N ILE A 33 -8.86 11.48 -17.32
CA ILE A 33 -10.32 11.65 -17.28
C ILE A 33 -10.72 12.22 -15.92
N GLY A 34 -11.33 13.41 -15.94
CA GLY A 34 -11.81 14.07 -14.71
C GLY A 34 -12.81 13.21 -13.94
N ILE A 35 -12.59 13.06 -12.64
CA ILE A 35 -13.45 12.32 -11.72
C ILE A 35 -14.78 13.07 -11.56
N LYS A 36 -15.89 12.38 -11.80
CA LYS A 36 -17.26 12.92 -11.71
C LYS A 36 -18.12 12.00 -10.85
N GLY A 37 -19.26 12.53 -10.40
CA GLY A 37 -20.22 11.75 -9.62
C GLY A 37 -20.77 10.54 -10.40
N ARG A 38 -21.21 9.50 -9.67
CA ARG A 38 -21.72 8.23 -10.21
C ARG A 38 -22.83 8.38 -11.29
N ALA A 39 -23.61 9.46 -11.23
CA ALA A 39 -24.68 9.72 -12.17
C ALA A 39 -24.20 10.33 -13.51
N SER A 40 -22.89 10.61 -13.66
CA SER A 40 -22.33 11.13 -14.90
C SER A 40 -22.42 10.11 -16.04
N GLY A 41 -22.83 10.56 -17.24
CA GLY A 41 -22.92 9.72 -18.43
C GLY A 41 -21.57 9.30 -19.02
N GLY A 42 -20.44 9.77 -18.46
CA GLY A 42 -19.10 9.50 -18.98
C GLY A 42 -18.73 10.29 -20.23
N ASN A 43 -17.58 9.98 -20.82
CA ASN A 43 -17.05 10.59 -22.04
C ASN A 43 -17.14 9.62 -23.22
N ILE A 44 -17.44 10.14 -24.42
CA ILE A 44 -17.46 9.31 -25.63
C ILE A 44 -16.02 9.05 -26.08
N VAL A 45 -15.63 7.82 -26.10
CA VAL A 45 -14.29 7.36 -26.57
C VAL A 45 -14.30 7.17 -28.08
N THR A 46 -15.34 6.55 -28.62
CA THR A 46 -15.46 6.25 -30.06
C THR A 46 -16.92 6.04 -30.45
N LYS A 47 -17.21 6.30 -31.72
CA LYS A 47 -18.51 5.99 -32.35
C LYS A 47 -18.54 4.60 -33.00
N TYR A 48 -17.37 3.95 -33.09
CA TYR A 48 -17.22 2.72 -33.84
C TYR A 48 -17.25 1.51 -32.92
N PRO A 49 -17.64 0.32 -33.40
CA PRO A 49 -17.64 -0.91 -32.62
C PRO A 49 -16.25 -1.26 -32.13
N VAL A 50 -16.11 -1.50 -30.83
CA VAL A 50 -14.87 -1.95 -30.20
C VAL A 50 -14.80 -3.47 -30.29
N LYS A 51 -13.64 -3.99 -30.76
CA LYS A 51 -13.35 -5.42 -30.83
C LYS A 51 -12.74 -5.91 -29.53
N LYS A 52 -11.80 -5.14 -28.99
CA LYS A 52 -11.03 -5.54 -27.80
C LYS A 52 -10.52 -4.32 -27.04
N VAL A 53 -10.48 -4.43 -25.72
CA VAL A 53 -9.76 -3.51 -24.85
C VAL A 53 -8.71 -4.32 -24.08
N THR A 54 -7.48 -3.83 -24.04
CA THR A 54 -6.37 -4.47 -23.35
C THR A 54 -5.68 -3.46 -22.45
N GLN A 55 -5.42 -3.82 -21.21
CA GLN A 55 -4.61 -3.00 -20.31
C GLN A 55 -3.17 -2.98 -20.81
N VAL A 56 -2.61 -1.78 -20.96
CA VAL A 56 -1.21 -1.55 -21.38
C VAL A 56 -0.32 -1.35 -20.16
N SER A 57 -0.80 -0.54 -19.21
CA SER A 57 -0.11 -0.32 -17.95
C SER A 57 -1.11 -0.10 -16.82
N VAL A 58 -0.71 -0.50 -15.63
CA VAL A 58 -1.36 -0.09 -14.38
C VAL A 58 -0.88 1.31 -14.10
N GLY A 59 -1.76 2.29 -14.08
CA GLY A 59 -1.43 3.69 -13.79
C GLY A 59 -1.04 3.90 -12.33
N SER A 60 -0.61 5.09 -12.03
CA SER A 60 -0.48 5.56 -10.65
C SER A 60 -1.84 6.06 -10.14
N SER A 61 -2.03 6.04 -8.81
CA SER A 61 -3.24 6.58 -8.19
C SER A 61 -3.44 8.04 -8.59
N SER A 62 -4.63 8.39 -9.04
CA SER A 62 -5.04 9.78 -9.32
C SER A 62 -5.54 10.50 -8.06
N LEU A 63 -5.63 9.81 -6.94
CA LEU A 63 -5.97 10.39 -5.64
C LEU A 63 -4.71 11.05 -5.05
N ALA A 64 -4.88 12.24 -4.49
CA ALA A 64 -3.79 12.90 -3.79
C ALA A 64 -3.33 12.05 -2.60
N ALA A 65 -2.02 11.95 -2.42
CA ALA A 65 -1.45 11.32 -1.24
C ALA A 65 -1.91 12.04 0.03
N VAL A 66 -2.11 11.29 1.10
CA VAL A 66 -2.50 11.81 2.41
C VAL A 66 -1.28 11.80 3.33
N ASP A 67 -0.92 12.95 3.84
CA ASP A 67 0.14 13.05 4.85
C ASP A 67 -0.33 12.46 6.18
N VAL A 68 0.50 11.60 6.77
CA VAL A 68 0.16 10.82 7.96
C VAL A 68 1.23 10.97 9.04
N TRP A 69 0.77 11.11 10.27
CA TRP A 69 1.61 11.20 11.48
C TRP A 69 1.18 10.15 12.50
N VAL A 70 2.09 9.83 13.40
CA VAL A 70 1.78 9.06 14.62
C VAL A 70 2.21 9.86 15.83
N ASP A 71 1.31 10.03 16.76
CA ASP A 71 1.61 10.60 18.07
C ASP A 71 2.28 9.51 18.92
N ASP A 72 3.57 9.65 19.16
CA ASP A 72 4.36 8.67 19.90
C ASP A 72 3.97 8.55 21.39
N ILE A 73 3.20 9.50 21.94
CA ILE A 73 2.70 9.46 23.33
C ILE A 73 1.41 8.66 23.41
N SER A 74 0.44 8.99 22.56
CA SER A 74 -0.88 8.33 22.55
C SER A 74 -0.92 7.07 21.68
N GLY A 75 0.06 6.88 20.78
CA GLY A 75 0.09 5.84 19.77
C GLY A 75 -0.91 6.05 18.63
N ARG A 76 -1.52 7.23 18.51
CA ARG A 76 -2.60 7.51 17.57
C ARG A 76 -2.10 7.95 16.22
N VAL A 77 -2.60 7.29 15.17
CA VAL A 77 -2.38 7.71 13.78
C VAL A 77 -3.32 8.86 13.44
N ASN A 78 -2.79 9.90 12.81
CA ASN A 78 -3.56 11.10 12.49
C ASN A 78 -3.08 11.77 11.20
N THR A 79 -3.88 12.72 10.71
CA THR A 79 -3.59 13.61 9.58
C THR A 79 -3.52 15.08 9.99
N GLU A 80 -3.38 15.33 11.31
CA GLU A 80 -3.43 16.65 11.93
C GLU A 80 -2.05 17.20 12.29
N GLU A 81 -0.99 16.65 11.70
CA GLU A 81 0.41 17.05 11.93
C GLU A 81 0.88 16.86 13.40
N ARG A 82 0.27 15.90 14.12
CA ARG A 82 0.63 15.62 15.50
C ARG A 82 1.61 14.46 15.60
N GLY A 83 2.80 14.71 16.12
CA GLY A 83 3.80 13.71 16.40
C GLY A 83 4.77 13.48 15.25
N ARG A 84 5.18 12.24 15.06
CA ARG A 84 6.19 11.86 14.07
C ARG A 84 5.56 11.62 12.69
N TYR A 85 6.10 12.29 11.67
CA TYR A 85 5.69 12.13 10.29
C TYR A 85 6.04 10.75 9.74
N LEU A 86 5.06 10.06 9.18
CA LEU A 86 5.22 8.72 8.56
C LEU A 86 5.40 8.79 7.04
N GLY A 87 5.04 9.91 6.43
CA GLY A 87 5.11 10.14 4.99
C GLY A 87 3.75 10.39 4.36
N ALA A 88 3.79 10.69 3.07
CA ALA A 88 2.59 10.79 2.24
C ALA A 88 2.17 9.39 1.82
N PHE A 89 0.99 8.96 2.22
CA PHE A 89 0.40 7.66 1.91
C PHE A 89 -0.40 7.77 0.62
N GLU A 90 -0.04 6.95 -0.33
CA GLU A 90 -0.80 6.71 -1.55
C GLU A 90 -1.76 5.54 -1.34
N ASP A 91 -2.67 5.37 -2.27
CA ASP A 91 -3.59 4.25 -2.22
C ASP A 91 -2.84 2.91 -2.34
N GLY A 92 -3.21 1.96 -1.48
CA GLY A 92 -2.50 0.68 -1.32
C GLY A 92 -1.30 0.72 -0.37
N ASP A 93 -0.86 1.89 0.12
CA ASP A 93 0.12 1.98 1.20
C ASP A 93 -0.50 1.49 2.50
N GLN A 94 0.27 0.77 3.28
CA GLN A 94 -0.15 0.19 4.55
C GLN A 94 0.68 0.73 5.71
N LEU A 95 0.16 0.54 6.91
CA LEU A 95 0.91 0.73 8.14
C LEU A 95 1.50 -0.60 8.57
N ILE A 96 2.76 -0.57 9.00
CA ILE A 96 3.38 -1.68 9.71
C ILE A 96 3.73 -1.24 11.12
N ALA A 97 3.34 -2.03 12.09
CA ALA A 97 3.78 -1.91 13.47
C ALA A 97 4.77 -3.03 13.79
N ILE A 98 5.94 -2.65 14.29
CA ILE A 98 6.92 -3.57 14.85
C ILE A 98 6.75 -3.57 16.36
N HIS A 99 6.56 -4.73 16.93
CA HIS A 99 6.39 -4.92 18.37
C HIS A 99 7.71 -5.26 19.06
N LYS A 100 7.80 -4.92 20.35
CA LYS A 100 8.99 -5.19 21.19
C LYS A 100 9.25 -6.68 21.39
N ASP A 101 8.21 -7.51 21.24
CA ASP A 101 8.29 -8.97 21.29
C ASP A 101 8.92 -9.60 20.03
N GLY A 102 9.24 -8.77 19.02
CA GLY A 102 9.79 -9.25 17.76
C GLY A 102 8.76 -9.81 16.80
N SER A 103 7.53 -9.34 16.90
CA SER A 103 6.49 -9.56 15.90
C SER A 103 6.22 -8.29 15.07
N TYR A 104 5.58 -8.45 13.93
CA TYR A 104 5.03 -7.35 13.15
C TYR A 104 3.54 -7.55 12.89
N GLU A 105 2.85 -6.47 12.63
CA GLU A 105 1.44 -6.43 12.24
C GLU A 105 1.27 -5.44 11.09
N LEU A 106 0.62 -5.88 10.00
CA LEU A 106 0.18 -5.01 8.91
C LEU A 106 -1.23 -4.52 9.16
N SER A 107 -1.51 -3.29 8.78
CA SER A 107 -2.88 -2.77 8.76
C SER A 107 -3.07 -1.76 7.64
N ASP A 108 -4.31 -1.64 7.16
CA ASP A 108 -4.66 -0.52 6.29
C ASP A 108 -4.52 0.81 7.03
N LEU A 109 -4.38 1.88 6.26
CA LEU A 109 -4.40 3.22 6.83
C LEU A 109 -5.79 3.51 7.40
N LEU A 110 -5.89 3.44 8.71
CA LEU A 110 -7.07 3.89 9.45
C LEU A 110 -6.67 5.11 10.28
N VAL A 111 -7.20 6.27 9.89
CA VAL A 111 -7.10 7.49 10.72
C VAL A 111 -7.74 7.19 12.06
N ASP A 112 -7.09 7.61 13.13
CA ASP A 112 -7.46 7.30 14.52
C ASP A 112 -7.13 5.88 15.03
N LYS A 113 -6.51 5.01 14.21
CA LYS A 113 -5.95 3.75 14.72
C LYS A 113 -4.96 4.05 15.85
N LYS A 114 -5.09 3.31 16.95
CA LYS A 114 -4.25 3.50 18.12
C LYS A 114 -3.38 2.26 18.35
N TYR A 115 -2.10 2.48 18.46
CA TYR A 115 -1.12 1.47 18.84
C TYR A 115 -0.73 1.63 20.31
N ASP A 116 -0.59 0.52 21.02
CA ASP A 116 -0.08 0.54 22.39
C ASP A 116 1.44 0.82 22.38
N HIS A 117 1.83 2.01 22.80
CA HIS A 117 3.23 2.46 22.88
C HIS A 117 4.08 1.62 23.83
N ASN A 118 3.48 0.85 24.76
CA ASN A 118 4.23 -0.05 25.65
C ASN A 118 4.68 -1.31 24.91
N SER A 119 3.88 -1.79 23.96
CA SER A 119 4.15 -3.02 23.21
C SER A 119 4.78 -2.75 21.83
N VAL A 120 4.50 -1.60 21.22
CA VAL A 120 5.03 -1.24 19.90
C VAL A 120 6.38 -0.57 20.03
N LEU A 121 7.33 -1.01 19.22
CA LEU A 121 8.65 -0.41 19.08
C LEU A 121 8.63 0.73 18.05
N LYS A 122 7.95 0.50 16.90
CA LYS A 122 7.94 1.46 15.80
C LYS A 122 6.72 1.23 14.90
N VAL A 123 6.17 2.33 14.38
CA VAL A 123 5.16 2.33 13.32
C VAL A 123 5.72 3.10 12.13
N PHE A 124 5.53 2.59 10.91
CA PHE A 124 5.94 3.30 9.70
C PHE A 124 5.09 2.87 8.49
N ARG A 125 5.21 3.62 7.40
CA ARG A 125 4.57 3.27 6.13
C ARG A 125 5.24 2.03 5.55
N TYR A 126 4.42 1.13 5.01
CA TYR A 126 4.85 -0.08 4.32
C TYR A 126 4.29 -0.10 2.90
N ARG A 127 5.15 -0.43 1.96
CA ARG A 127 4.80 -0.77 0.58
C ARG A 127 5.18 -2.20 0.30
N LYS A 128 4.36 -2.89 -0.47
CA LYS A 128 4.65 -4.28 -0.85
C LYS A 128 6.03 -4.36 -1.53
N GLY A 129 6.89 -5.21 -0.96
CA GLY A 129 8.27 -5.38 -1.40
C GLY A 129 9.31 -4.64 -0.57
N ASP A 130 8.91 -3.81 0.39
CA ASP A 130 9.84 -3.20 1.34
C ASP A 130 10.59 -4.28 2.14
N ILE A 131 11.84 -3.98 2.45
CA ILE A 131 12.72 -4.88 3.18
C ILE A 131 12.85 -4.42 4.63
N ILE A 132 12.54 -5.32 5.56
CA ILE A 132 12.74 -5.10 6.98
C ILE A 132 14.13 -5.62 7.37
N SER A 133 14.90 -4.79 8.06
CA SER A 133 16.19 -5.16 8.63
C SER A 133 16.05 -5.26 10.15
N ALA A 134 16.49 -6.34 10.76
CA ALA A 134 16.34 -6.54 12.19
C ALA A 134 17.64 -7.04 12.83
N LEU A 135 17.93 -6.53 14.04
CA LEU A 135 18.98 -7.00 14.93
C LEU A 135 18.32 -7.53 16.21
N HIS A 136 18.57 -8.79 16.54
CA HIS A 136 17.92 -9.44 17.68
C HIS A 136 18.84 -10.44 18.36
N PHE A 137 18.57 -10.73 19.64
CA PHE A 137 19.16 -11.83 20.36
C PHE A 137 18.29 -13.08 20.21
N ASP A 138 18.87 -14.14 19.71
CA ASP A 138 18.27 -15.47 19.61
C ASP A 138 18.63 -16.26 20.87
N ALA A 139 17.66 -16.44 21.76
CA ALA A 139 17.89 -17.08 23.05
C ALA A 139 18.21 -18.58 22.93
N GLU A 140 17.68 -19.26 21.92
CA GLU A 140 17.96 -20.69 21.69
C GLU A 140 19.41 -20.90 21.24
N LYS A 141 19.92 -20.00 20.41
CA LYS A 141 21.29 -20.05 19.89
C LYS A 141 22.30 -19.32 20.79
N GLY A 142 21.83 -18.53 21.76
CA GLY A 142 22.67 -17.71 22.64
C GLY A 142 23.48 -16.66 21.86
N ARG A 143 22.98 -16.14 20.74
CA ARG A 143 23.73 -15.25 19.83
C ARG A 143 22.91 -14.07 19.37
N THR A 144 23.58 -12.95 19.13
CA THR A 144 22.99 -11.80 18.44
C THR A 144 23.03 -12.05 16.93
N MET A 145 21.87 -11.92 16.32
CA MET A 145 21.63 -12.21 14.92
C MET A 145 21.18 -10.94 14.19
N VAL A 146 21.57 -10.83 12.93
CA VAL A 146 21.05 -9.83 12.00
C VAL A 146 20.35 -10.52 10.86
N LYS A 147 19.21 -9.98 10.43
CA LYS A 147 18.50 -10.49 9.25
C LYS A 147 17.82 -9.39 8.48
N ARG A 148 17.58 -9.69 7.21
CA ARG A 148 16.75 -8.88 6.32
C ARG A 148 15.71 -9.79 5.68
N PHE A 149 14.47 -9.33 5.60
CA PHE A 149 13.38 -10.11 5.04
C PHE A 149 12.32 -9.18 4.43
N SER A 150 11.57 -9.72 3.48
CA SER A 150 10.34 -9.12 2.96
C SER A 150 9.13 -9.74 3.64
N ILE A 151 8.05 -8.98 3.71
CA ILE A 151 6.78 -9.48 4.22
C ILE A 151 6.05 -10.18 3.08
N GLU A 152 5.73 -11.45 3.27
CA GLU A 152 5.05 -12.29 2.28
C GLU A 152 3.54 -12.36 2.50
N THR A 153 3.08 -12.05 3.72
CA THR A 153 1.65 -12.07 4.04
C THR A 153 0.96 -10.80 3.57
N SER A 154 -0.28 -10.95 3.13
CA SER A 154 -1.22 -9.86 2.87
C SER A 154 -2.31 -9.77 3.94
N LYS A 155 -2.24 -10.60 4.99
CA LYS A 155 -3.25 -10.66 6.03
C LYS A 155 -3.07 -9.52 7.01
N LEU A 156 -4.10 -8.71 7.17
CA LEU A 156 -4.11 -7.54 8.04
C LEU A 156 -4.46 -7.88 9.48
N ASP A 157 -4.11 -6.98 10.39
CA ASP A 157 -4.46 -7.01 11.82
C ASP A 157 -4.13 -8.35 12.48
N THR A 158 -3.04 -8.98 12.03
CA THR A 158 -2.54 -10.25 12.55
C THR A 158 -1.05 -10.11 12.85
N LYS A 159 -0.65 -10.51 14.04
CA LYS A 159 0.76 -10.50 14.47
C LYS A 159 1.50 -11.72 13.94
N TYR A 160 2.69 -11.49 13.41
CA TYR A 160 3.59 -12.51 12.90
C TYR A 160 4.96 -12.37 13.56
N PRO A 161 5.42 -13.38 14.31
CA PRO A 161 6.75 -13.35 14.89
C PRO A 161 7.80 -13.46 13.79
N PHE A 162 8.87 -12.68 13.91
CA PHE A 162 10.02 -12.74 13.02
C PHE A 162 11.34 -12.98 13.77
N ILE A 163 11.31 -13.08 15.09
CA ILE A 163 12.41 -13.59 15.92
C ILE A 163 11.94 -14.82 16.69
N SER A 164 12.85 -15.52 17.39
CA SER A 164 12.47 -16.63 18.25
C SER A 164 11.52 -16.17 19.36
N GLU A 165 10.51 -16.99 19.66
CA GLU A 165 9.58 -16.77 20.78
C GLU A 165 10.10 -17.39 22.09
N ALA A 166 11.34 -17.91 22.09
CA ALA A 166 11.96 -18.48 23.28
C ALA A 166 12.15 -17.40 24.36
N ASP A 167 12.01 -17.82 25.61
CA ASP A 167 12.22 -16.94 26.75
C ASP A 167 13.63 -16.33 26.73
N GLY A 168 13.72 -15.02 26.90
CA GLY A 168 14.97 -14.27 26.80
C GLY A 168 15.32 -13.78 25.38
N ALA A 169 14.56 -14.13 24.34
CA ALA A 169 14.73 -13.50 23.02
C ALA A 169 14.44 -11.99 23.10
N LYS A 170 15.20 -11.20 22.36
CA LYS A 170 15.10 -9.73 22.43
C LYS A 170 15.32 -9.08 21.09
N LEU A 171 14.38 -8.22 20.67
CA LEU A 171 14.55 -7.34 19.54
C LEU A 171 15.30 -6.08 19.97
N TYR A 172 16.42 -5.77 19.28
CA TYR A 172 17.19 -4.54 19.52
C TYR A 172 16.86 -3.44 18.55
N PHE A 173 16.58 -3.82 17.28
CA PHE A 173 16.34 -2.88 16.19
C PHE A 173 15.47 -3.52 15.09
N ALA A 174 14.59 -2.72 14.47
CA ALA A 174 13.90 -3.03 13.23
C ALA A 174 13.46 -1.75 12.48
#